data_fa75e6d4584a2996c24c66c74892156c
#
_entry.id   fa75e6d4584a2996c24c66c74892156c
#
_cell.length_a   1.000
_cell.length_b   1.000
_cell.length_c   1.000
_cell.angle_alpha   90.00
_cell.angle_beta   90.00
_cell.angle_gamma   90.00
#
_symmetry.space_group_name_H-M   'P 1'
#
loop_
_entity.id
_entity.type
_entity.pdbx_description
1 polymer ?
#
loop_
_entity_poly.entity_id
_entity_poly.type
_entity_poly.pdbx_seq_one_letter_code
_entity_poly.pdbx_strand_id
1 'polypeptide(L)'
;MIAFRRRSVIASAALLAAPAFVRTTSAQTAPAPQAQAPGFYRFKVGSFTVTTVHDGFFVRPVEGTVVNAPLTEVQAALRDGFLPTDRLFIPINITFLDTGRDLVVFDSGVGVTAPGRPFGHLIANMQAAGIDPTKITRVVMSHFHPDHVNGLQDSTGAAAFPNAEIIVPEAEIAWWGDATNETRTPEFQRANFVNSARRLAPYAARMRRVGPDAEVIPGVRSVAAYGHTPGHTAYHIADGAEQMMFVADTSNRPDLFARRPDFHLIFDFDPVLAEASRRRIFDRVATDRIRITAYHFPFPANGYLAKEGSGYRFVAADWSSAV
;
A
#
# COMPACT_ATOMS: atom_id res chain seq x y z
N MET A 1 -72.87 87.75 -6.94
CA MET A 1 -71.64 87.23 -6.29
C MET A 1 -71.83 85.75 -6.04
N ILE A 2 -71.17 84.89 -6.82
CA ILE A 2 -71.38 83.44 -6.88
C ILE A 2 -70.29 82.80 -6.05
N ALA A 3 -70.68 82.03 -4.99
CA ALA A 3 -69.78 81.28 -4.12
C ALA A 3 -69.57 79.89 -4.67
N PHE A 4 -68.31 79.52 -5.01
CA PHE A 4 -67.94 78.23 -5.36
C PHE A 4 -67.64 77.36 -4.12
N ARG A 5 -68.41 76.27 -3.95
CA ARG A 5 -68.11 75.20 -2.97
C ARG A 5 -67.09 74.25 -3.51
N ARG A 6 -65.97 74.10 -2.84
CA ARG A 6 -64.99 73.04 -3.11
C ARG A 6 -65.46 71.72 -2.49
N ARG A 7 -65.62 70.71 -3.33
CA ARG A 7 -65.81 69.30 -2.88
C ARG A 7 -64.48 68.65 -2.70
N SER A 8 -64.20 68.21 -1.46
CA SER A 8 -63.02 67.38 -1.15
C SER A 8 -63.29 65.90 -1.54
N VAL A 9 -62.49 65.37 -2.41
CA VAL A 9 -62.51 63.97 -2.75
C VAL A 9 -61.49 63.22 -1.86
N ILE A 10 -61.97 62.32 -1.01
CA ILE A 10 -61.14 61.45 -0.19
C ILE A 10 -60.82 60.23 -1.06
N ALA A 11 -59.58 60.10 -1.48
CA ALA A 11 -59.10 58.89 -2.16
C ALA A 11 -58.68 57.90 -1.10
N SER A 12 -59.44 56.81 -0.97
CA SER A 12 -59.04 55.66 -0.14
C SER A 12 -58.01 54.81 -0.88
N ALA A 13 -56.78 54.83 -0.42
CA ALA A 13 -55.73 53.89 -0.92
C ALA A 13 -55.93 52.53 -0.27
N ALA A 14 -56.35 51.50 -1.02
CA ALA A 14 -56.35 50.14 -0.59
C ALA A 14 -54.96 49.62 -0.72
N LEU A 15 -54.26 49.31 0.39
CA LEU A 15 -52.98 48.56 0.41
C LEU A 15 -53.27 47.06 0.12
N LEU A 16 -52.95 46.62 -1.08
CA LEU A 16 -52.87 45.20 -1.41
C LEU A 16 -51.61 44.63 -0.78
N ALA A 17 -51.74 43.90 0.35
CA ALA A 17 -50.67 43.09 0.90
C ALA A 17 -50.43 41.89 -0.01
N ALA A 18 -49.34 41.91 -0.75
CA ALA A 18 -48.86 40.71 -1.48
C ALA A 18 -48.33 39.67 -0.49
N PRO A 19 -48.72 38.40 -0.61
CA PRO A 19 -48.15 37.35 0.24
C PRO A 19 -46.65 37.18 -0.06
N ALA A 20 -45.82 37.39 0.96
CA ALA A 20 -44.39 37.08 0.90
C ALA A 20 -44.24 35.54 0.81
N PHE A 21 -43.93 35.04 -0.38
CA PHE A 21 -43.46 33.65 -0.52
C PHE A 21 -42.06 33.56 0.11
N VAL A 22 -41.98 33.08 1.34
CA VAL A 22 -40.76 32.63 1.94
C VAL A 22 -40.32 31.37 1.17
N ARG A 23 -39.41 31.54 0.22
CA ARG A 23 -38.69 30.40 -0.36
C ARG A 23 -37.82 29.83 0.74
N THR A 24 -38.27 28.75 1.36
CA THR A 24 -37.38 27.86 2.13
C THR A 24 -36.40 27.25 1.14
N THR A 25 -35.21 27.81 1.05
CA THR A 25 -34.09 27.12 0.43
C THR A 25 -33.78 25.91 1.31
N SER A 26 -34.30 24.75 0.93
CA SER A 26 -33.77 23.49 1.47
C SER A 26 -32.26 23.50 1.25
N ALA A 27 -31.48 23.51 2.32
CA ALA A 27 -30.05 23.31 2.23
C ALA A 27 -29.88 21.96 1.55
N GLN A 28 -29.42 21.97 0.29
CA GLN A 28 -29.10 20.78 -0.44
C GLN A 28 -27.92 20.17 0.28
N THR A 29 -28.17 19.10 1.06
CA THR A 29 -27.11 18.33 1.68
C THR A 29 -26.16 17.90 0.57
N ALA A 30 -24.88 18.25 0.72
CA ALA A 30 -23.87 17.81 -0.23
C ALA A 30 -24.02 16.30 -0.42
N PRO A 31 -24.00 15.81 -1.68
CA PRO A 31 -24.13 14.37 -1.91
C PRO A 31 -23.05 13.64 -1.12
N ALA A 32 -23.42 12.54 -0.47
CA ALA A 32 -22.46 11.71 0.23
C ALA A 32 -21.31 11.33 -0.73
N PRO A 33 -20.05 11.31 -0.27
CA PRO A 33 -18.94 10.92 -1.12
C PRO A 33 -19.26 9.57 -1.78
N GLN A 34 -19.17 9.51 -3.11
CA GLN A 34 -19.35 8.25 -3.82
C GLN A 34 -18.19 7.32 -3.47
N ALA A 35 -18.50 6.12 -3.00
CA ALA A 35 -17.50 5.11 -2.73
C ALA A 35 -16.82 4.69 -4.04
N GLN A 36 -15.49 4.54 -4.03
CA GLN A 36 -14.74 3.91 -5.10
C GLN A 36 -15.13 2.42 -5.20
N ALA A 37 -14.91 1.82 -6.38
CA ALA A 37 -14.97 0.36 -6.52
C ALA A 37 -14.01 -0.31 -5.52
N PRO A 38 -14.31 -1.54 -5.06
CA PRO A 38 -13.41 -2.28 -4.19
C PRO A 38 -12.00 -2.38 -4.76
N GLY A 39 -11.01 -2.12 -3.91
CA GLY A 39 -9.61 -2.06 -4.30
C GLY A 39 -8.99 -3.47 -4.42
N PHE A 40 -9.35 -4.24 -5.43
CA PHE A 40 -8.66 -5.48 -5.77
C PHE A 40 -8.53 -5.68 -7.28
N TYR A 41 -7.50 -6.41 -7.69
CA TYR A 41 -7.27 -6.77 -9.08
C TYR A 41 -6.67 -8.18 -9.17
N ARG A 42 -7.13 -8.98 -10.15
CA ARG A 42 -6.67 -10.36 -10.37
C ARG A 42 -5.97 -10.53 -11.68
N PHE A 43 -4.99 -11.44 -11.71
CA PHE A 43 -4.31 -11.88 -12.92
C PHE A 43 -3.70 -13.27 -12.72
N LYS A 44 -3.24 -13.89 -13.80
CA LYS A 44 -2.60 -15.21 -13.78
C LYS A 44 -1.08 -15.13 -13.85
N VAL A 45 -0.44 -16.14 -13.24
CA VAL A 45 0.95 -16.54 -13.46
C VAL A 45 0.91 -18.04 -13.66
N GLY A 46 0.93 -18.50 -14.91
CA GLY A 46 0.63 -19.87 -15.26
C GLY A 46 -0.77 -20.28 -14.80
N SER A 47 -0.89 -21.34 -14.04
CA SER A 47 -2.16 -21.79 -13.43
C SER A 47 -2.50 -21.02 -12.15
N PHE A 48 -1.54 -20.34 -11.53
CA PHE A 48 -1.74 -19.62 -10.29
C PHE A 48 -2.61 -18.37 -10.51
N THR A 49 -3.44 -18.05 -9.51
CA THR A 49 -4.19 -16.80 -9.47
C THR A 49 -3.55 -15.85 -8.48
N VAL A 50 -3.13 -14.68 -8.95
CA VAL A 50 -2.64 -13.59 -8.10
C VAL A 50 -3.74 -12.56 -7.91
N THR A 51 -3.95 -12.12 -6.67
CA THR A 51 -4.87 -11.02 -6.36
C THR A 51 -4.10 -9.95 -5.59
N THR A 52 -4.00 -8.75 -6.15
CA THR A 52 -3.56 -7.57 -5.39
C THR A 52 -4.76 -6.95 -4.70
N VAL A 53 -4.66 -6.71 -3.40
CA VAL A 53 -5.70 -6.07 -2.59
C VAL A 53 -5.13 -4.78 -2.00
N HIS A 54 -5.83 -3.67 -2.24
CA HIS A 54 -5.42 -2.35 -1.74
C HIS A 54 -5.85 -2.14 -0.29
N ASP A 55 -4.89 -1.84 0.58
CA ASP A 55 -5.15 -1.54 2.00
C ASP A 55 -5.31 -0.02 2.26
N GLY A 56 -5.08 0.80 1.25
CA GLY A 56 -5.10 2.26 1.33
C GLY A 56 -3.74 2.87 1.04
N PHE A 57 -3.48 4.05 1.60
CA PHE A 57 -2.23 4.77 1.36
C PHE A 57 -1.83 5.66 2.54
N PHE A 58 -0.53 5.85 2.72
CA PHE A 58 0.00 6.91 3.58
C PHE A 58 0.19 8.20 2.80
N VAL A 59 0.07 9.34 3.49
CA VAL A 59 0.48 10.65 2.98
C VAL A 59 1.65 11.14 3.82
N ARG A 60 2.76 11.48 3.17
CA ARG A 60 3.96 11.98 3.83
C ARG A 60 4.49 13.24 3.14
N PRO A 61 5.17 14.15 3.86
CA PRO A 61 5.94 15.20 3.23
C PRO A 61 7.02 14.61 2.31
N VAL A 62 7.31 15.28 1.21
CA VAL A 62 8.44 14.93 0.31
C VAL A 62 9.77 15.22 1.02
N GLU A 63 9.82 16.34 1.75
CA GLU A 63 11.00 16.74 2.52
C GLU A 63 11.40 15.65 3.51
N GLY A 64 12.68 15.30 3.52
CA GLY A 64 13.25 14.27 4.39
C GLY A 64 12.93 12.83 4.01
N THR A 65 12.20 12.57 2.92
CA THR A 65 11.92 11.20 2.46
C THR A 65 13.13 10.57 1.75
N VAL A 66 13.83 11.34 0.93
CA VAL A 66 15.13 10.98 0.33
C VAL A 66 16.23 11.69 1.14
N VAL A 67 17.18 10.93 1.65
CA VAL A 67 18.16 11.46 2.62
C VAL A 67 19.53 11.80 2.01
N ASN A 68 19.78 11.43 0.76
CA ASN A 68 21.07 11.63 0.08
C ASN A 68 20.99 12.53 -1.16
N ALA A 69 19.88 13.25 -1.36
CA ALA A 69 19.72 14.18 -2.46
C ALA A 69 19.04 15.48 -2.00
N PRO A 70 19.34 16.64 -2.65
CA PRO A 70 18.66 17.89 -2.40
C PRO A 70 17.15 17.78 -2.67
N LEU A 71 16.32 18.44 -1.85
CA LEU A 71 14.86 18.44 -2.01
C LEU A 71 14.43 18.87 -3.42
N THR A 72 15.13 19.84 -4.01
CA THR A 72 14.86 20.34 -5.38
C THR A 72 15.00 19.26 -6.46
N GLU A 73 15.94 18.33 -6.28
CA GLU A 73 16.16 17.20 -7.19
C GLU A 73 15.04 16.16 -7.04
N VAL A 74 14.66 15.85 -5.81
CA VAL A 74 13.52 14.95 -5.51
C VAL A 74 12.22 15.52 -6.08
N GLN A 75 12.00 16.82 -5.90
CA GLN A 75 10.85 17.52 -6.46
C GLN A 75 10.86 17.55 -8.01
N ALA A 76 12.05 17.63 -8.62
CA ALA A 76 12.16 17.53 -10.09
C ALA A 76 11.73 16.15 -10.58
N ALA A 77 12.19 15.07 -9.93
CA ALA A 77 11.78 13.71 -10.29
C ALA A 77 10.26 13.50 -10.14
N LEU A 78 9.64 14.09 -9.13
CA LEU A 78 8.18 14.04 -8.94
C LEU A 78 7.44 14.84 -10.02
N ARG A 79 7.90 16.04 -10.38
CA ARG A 79 7.31 16.83 -11.48
C ARG A 79 7.34 16.08 -12.81
N ASP A 80 8.46 15.40 -13.11
CA ASP A 80 8.58 14.57 -14.30
C ASP A 80 7.58 13.41 -14.32
N GLY A 81 7.15 12.94 -13.15
CA GLY A 81 6.12 11.93 -12.96
C GLY A 81 4.70 12.51 -12.84
N PHE A 82 4.52 13.84 -13.05
CA PHE A 82 3.24 14.56 -12.85
C PHE A 82 2.65 14.39 -11.45
N LEU A 83 3.52 14.28 -10.44
CA LEU A 83 3.14 14.07 -9.04
C LEU A 83 3.25 15.37 -8.22
N PRO A 84 2.49 15.49 -7.11
CA PRO A 84 2.66 16.56 -6.13
C PRO A 84 4.10 16.62 -5.62
N THR A 85 4.65 17.82 -5.45
CA THR A 85 6.04 18.03 -5.01
C THR A 85 6.17 18.38 -3.52
N ASP A 86 5.06 18.47 -2.82
CA ASP A 86 4.97 18.75 -1.39
C ASP A 86 4.67 17.51 -0.54
N ARG A 87 4.03 16.50 -1.15
CA ARG A 87 3.61 15.28 -0.46
C ARG A 87 3.70 14.04 -1.35
N LEU A 88 3.91 12.90 -0.72
CA LEU A 88 3.89 11.58 -1.35
C LEU A 88 2.66 10.81 -0.89
N PHE A 89 1.97 10.21 -1.87
CA PHE A 89 0.99 9.16 -1.62
C PHE A 89 1.71 7.82 -1.75
N ILE A 90 1.79 7.09 -0.65
CA ILE A 90 2.47 5.79 -0.58
C ILE A 90 1.39 4.71 -0.47
N PRO A 91 0.99 4.07 -1.58
CA PRO A 91 0.00 3.00 -1.57
C PRO A 91 0.46 1.80 -0.75
N ILE A 92 -0.50 1.00 -0.28
CA ILE A 92 -0.27 -0.24 0.44
C ILE A 92 -1.04 -1.32 -0.30
N ASN A 93 -0.33 -2.24 -0.96
CA ASN A 93 -0.91 -3.28 -1.80
C ASN A 93 -0.47 -4.66 -1.33
N ILE A 94 -1.43 -5.45 -0.87
CA ILE A 94 -1.20 -6.79 -0.35
C ILE A 94 -1.39 -7.79 -1.49
N THR A 95 -0.41 -8.67 -1.67
CA THR A 95 -0.45 -9.71 -2.71
C THR A 95 -0.93 -11.03 -2.13
N PHE A 96 -1.96 -11.60 -2.74
CA PHE A 96 -2.45 -12.96 -2.49
C PHE A 96 -2.12 -13.85 -3.66
N LEU A 97 -1.80 -15.11 -3.38
CA LEU A 97 -1.50 -16.14 -4.37
C LEU A 97 -2.32 -17.39 -4.07
N ASP A 98 -3.16 -17.76 -5.00
CA ASP A 98 -3.88 -19.04 -4.99
C ASP A 98 -3.22 -19.99 -5.99
N THR A 99 -2.61 -21.06 -5.47
CA THR A 99 -1.95 -22.10 -6.26
C THR A 99 -2.88 -23.29 -6.56
N GLY A 100 -4.15 -23.22 -6.15
CA GLY A 100 -5.09 -24.34 -6.15
C GLY A 100 -4.90 -25.30 -4.98
N ARG A 101 -3.74 -25.28 -4.32
CA ARG A 101 -3.43 -26.06 -3.11
C ARG A 101 -3.26 -25.18 -1.88
N ASP A 102 -2.55 -24.09 -2.02
CA ASP A 102 -2.29 -23.11 -0.97
C ASP A 102 -2.91 -21.76 -1.34
N LEU A 103 -3.56 -21.13 -0.39
CA LEU A 103 -3.93 -19.73 -0.45
C LEU A 103 -2.97 -18.95 0.44
N VAL A 104 -2.11 -18.16 -0.19
CA VAL A 104 -0.99 -17.46 0.43
C VAL A 104 -1.28 -15.96 0.48
N VAL A 105 -0.92 -15.30 1.56
CA VAL A 105 -0.82 -13.84 1.61
C VAL A 105 0.63 -13.44 1.85
N PHE A 106 1.13 -12.48 1.07
CA PHE A 106 2.44 -11.85 1.27
C PHE A 106 2.24 -10.57 2.05
N ASP A 107 2.75 -10.55 3.29
CA ASP A 107 2.52 -9.52 4.30
C ASP A 107 1.05 -9.37 4.71
N SER A 108 0.76 -8.50 5.69
CA SER A 108 -0.57 -8.46 6.30
C SER A 108 -1.21 -7.07 6.38
N GLY A 109 -0.57 -6.03 5.84
CA GLY A 109 -1.09 -4.67 5.87
C GLY A 109 -0.94 -3.96 7.22
N VAL A 110 -1.58 -2.80 7.33
CA VAL A 110 -1.49 -1.92 8.51
C VAL A 110 -2.36 -2.41 9.68
N GLY A 111 -3.22 -3.40 9.45
CA GLY A 111 -4.12 -3.94 10.47
C GLY A 111 -5.29 -3.01 10.80
N VAL A 112 -5.85 -3.22 11.99
CA VAL A 112 -7.01 -2.46 12.45
C VAL A 112 -6.63 -1.01 12.75
N THR A 113 -7.39 -0.08 12.20
CA THR A 113 -7.18 1.36 12.34
C THR A 113 -8.43 2.07 12.83
N ALA A 114 -8.27 3.32 13.30
CA ALA A 114 -9.41 4.15 13.63
C ALA A 114 -10.24 4.47 12.36
N PRO A 115 -11.57 4.62 12.47
CA PRO A 115 -12.42 5.00 11.35
C PRO A 115 -11.97 6.30 10.67
N GLY A 116 -12.17 6.39 9.36
CA GLY A 116 -11.86 7.59 8.57
C GLY A 116 -10.39 7.73 8.17
N ARG A 117 -9.53 6.76 8.46
CA ARG A 117 -8.16 6.74 7.94
C ARG A 117 -8.16 6.33 6.46
N PRO A 118 -7.22 6.87 5.65
CA PRO A 118 -7.10 6.50 4.24
C PRO A 118 -6.40 5.13 4.03
N PHE A 119 -6.28 4.32 5.06
CA PHE A 119 -5.67 2.99 5.08
C PHE A 119 -6.36 2.10 6.12
N GLY A 120 -6.08 0.78 6.11
CA GLY A 120 -6.74 -0.21 6.95
C GLY A 120 -8.00 -0.78 6.29
N HIS A 121 -8.00 -0.83 4.95
CA HIS A 121 -9.13 -1.31 4.15
C HIS A 121 -8.97 -2.78 3.72
N LEU A 122 -7.86 -3.45 4.12
CA LEU A 122 -7.54 -4.80 3.67
C LEU A 122 -8.69 -5.78 3.84
N ILE A 123 -9.25 -5.88 5.04
CA ILE A 123 -10.32 -6.88 5.32
C ILE A 123 -11.57 -6.62 4.49
N ALA A 124 -12.01 -5.36 4.34
CA ALA A 124 -13.17 -5.02 3.52
C ALA A 124 -12.93 -5.35 2.04
N ASN A 125 -11.75 -5.04 1.52
CA ASN A 125 -11.39 -5.31 0.14
C ASN A 125 -11.12 -6.81 -0.12
N MET A 126 -10.61 -7.57 0.88
CA MET A 126 -10.56 -9.05 0.83
C MET A 126 -11.95 -9.65 0.70
N GLN A 127 -12.90 -9.21 1.54
CA GLN A 127 -14.29 -9.67 1.48
C GLN A 127 -14.92 -9.39 0.11
N ALA A 128 -14.72 -8.17 -0.42
CA ALA A 128 -15.18 -7.82 -1.77
C ALA A 128 -14.52 -8.67 -2.86
N ALA A 129 -13.25 -9.08 -2.65
CA ALA A 129 -12.53 -10.00 -3.52
C ALA A 129 -12.95 -11.47 -3.32
N GLY A 130 -13.83 -11.81 -2.37
CA GLY A 130 -14.21 -13.17 -2.02
C GLY A 130 -13.10 -13.97 -1.35
N ILE A 131 -12.13 -13.29 -0.71
CA ILE A 131 -11.04 -13.93 0.03
C ILE A 131 -11.44 -14.02 1.51
N ASP A 132 -11.58 -15.23 2.01
CA ASP A 132 -11.89 -15.53 3.41
C ASP A 132 -10.57 -15.67 4.21
N PRO A 133 -10.32 -14.82 5.24
CA PRO A 133 -9.13 -14.93 6.08
C PRO A 133 -8.92 -16.31 6.71
N THR A 134 -10.00 -17.05 6.98
CA THR A 134 -9.93 -18.40 7.57
C THR A 134 -9.45 -19.47 6.59
N LYS A 135 -9.43 -19.15 5.29
CA LYS A 135 -8.95 -20.04 4.22
C LYS A 135 -7.48 -19.82 3.87
N ILE A 136 -6.86 -18.74 4.38
CA ILE A 136 -5.44 -18.51 4.18
C ILE A 136 -4.66 -19.64 4.84
N THR A 137 -3.84 -20.34 4.03
CA THR A 137 -3.01 -21.47 4.51
C THR A 137 -1.61 -21.03 4.89
N ARG A 138 -1.12 -19.94 4.29
CA ARG A 138 0.23 -19.40 4.51
C ARG A 138 0.21 -17.87 4.59
N VAL A 139 0.89 -17.34 5.60
CA VAL A 139 1.30 -15.94 5.63
C VAL A 139 2.80 -15.89 5.39
N VAL A 140 3.24 -15.23 4.36
CA VAL A 140 4.68 -15.13 3.98
C VAL A 140 5.12 -13.69 4.21
N MET A 141 6.01 -13.48 5.17
CA MET A 141 6.47 -12.14 5.51
C MET A 141 7.67 -11.72 4.68
N SER A 142 7.67 -10.49 4.19
CA SER A 142 8.85 -9.89 3.55
C SER A 142 9.81 -9.31 4.59
N HIS A 143 9.27 -8.59 5.57
CA HIS A 143 9.99 -7.96 6.68
C HIS A 143 9.01 -7.52 7.78
N PHE A 144 9.50 -6.83 8.84
CA PHE A 144 8.69 -6.55 10.03
C PHE A 144 8.42 -5.06 10.27
N HIS A 145 8.38 -4.22 9.26
CA HIS A 145 7.84 -2.86 9.43
C HIS A 145 6.33 -2.90 9.77
N PRO A 146 5.82 -1.86 10.48
CA PRO A 146 4.45 -1.89 11.02
C PRO A 146 3.36 -2.09 9.97
N ASP A 147 3.51 -1.55 8.79
CA ASP A 147 2.54 -1.67 7.70
C ASP A 147 2.56 -3.04 7.01
N HIS A 148 3.50 -3.92 7.37
CA HIS A 148 3.58 -5.31 6.91
C HIS A 148 3.13 -6.31 7.97
N VAL A 149 3.39 -6.02 9.27
CA VAL A 149 3.11 -6.98 10.35
C VAL A 149 1.86 -6.68 11.16
N ASN A 150 1.33 -5.44 11.13
CA ASN A 150 0.26 -5.06 12.03
C ASN A 150 -1.05 -5.80 11.77
N GLY A 151 -1.32 -6.18 10.52
CA GLY A 151 -2.49 -6.95 10.13
C GLY A 151 -2.45 -8.44 10.51
N LEU A 152 -1.35 -8.91 11.12
CA LEU A 152 -1.28 -10.28 11.68
C LEU A 152 -2.25 -10.50 12.83
N GLN A 153 -2.70 -9.42 13.50
CA GLN A 153 -3.68 -9.49 14.59
C GLN A 153 -4.95 -8.72 14.24
N ASP A 154 -6.07 -9.28 14.64
CA ASP A 154 -7.36 -8.61 14.62
C ASP A 154 -7.51 -7.58 15.76
N SER A 155 -8.69 -6.99 15.93
CA SER A 155 -8.99 -6.00 16.96
C SER A 155 -8.95 -6.56 18.39
N THR A 156 -8.99 -7.87 18.57
CA THR A 156 -8.92 -8.55 19.87
C THR A 156 -7.49 -8.97 20.23
N GLY A 157 -6.55 -8.86 19.29
CA GLY A 157 -5.18 -9.36 19.42
C GLY A 157 -5.02 -10.82 19.03
N ALA A 158 -6.06 -11.48 18.53
CA ALA A 158 -6.00 -12.83 18.01
C ALA A 158 -5.40 -12.87 16.60
N ALA A 159 -5.01 -14.05 16.13
CA ALA A 159 -4.50 -14.22 14.77
C ALA A 159 -5.55 -13.84 13.72
N ALA A 160 -5.25 -12.87 12.86
CA ALA A 160 -6.14 -12.47 11.78
C ALA A 160 -6.31 -13.56 10.71
N PHE A 161 -5.30 -14.44 10.57
CA PHE A 161 -5.31 -15.62 9.69
C PHE A 161 -5.20 -16.89 10.54
N PRO A 162 -6.31 -17.34 11.17
CA PRO A 162 -6.28 -18.30 12.27
C PRO A 162 -5.76 -19.68 11.90
N ASN A 163 -5.82 -20.07 10.62
CA ASN A 163 -5.42 -21.38 10.13
C ASN A 163 -4.06 -21.39 9.41
N ALA A 164 -3.43 -20.23 9.25
CA ALA A 164 -2.21 -20.10 8.46
C ALA A 164 -0.95 -20.51 9.23
N GLU A 165 -0.03 -21.23 8.60
CA GLU A 165 1.39 -21.22 8.95
C GLU A 165 1.97 -19.84 8.62
N ILE A 166 2.79 -19.26 9.51
CA ILE A 166 3.54 -18.04 9.18
C ILE A 166 4.97 -18.40 8.78
N ILE A 167 5.41 -17.85 7.65
CA ILE A 167 6.76 -18.05 7.10
C ILE A 167 7.49 -16.73 7.18
N VAL A 168 8.61 -16.72 7.88
CA VAL A 168 9.36 -15.50 8.17
C VAL A 168 10.81 -15.62 7.69
N PRO A 169 11.41 -14.55 7.13
CA PRO A 169 12.83 -14.56 6.78
C PRO A 169 13.69 -14.78 8.04
N GLU A 170 14.64 -15.71 7.96
CA GLU A 170 15.47 -16.07 9.10
C GLU A 170 16.31 -14.90 9.62
N ALA A 171 16.89 -14.10 8.71
CA ALA A 171 17.67 -12.92 9.08
C ALA A 171 16.81 -11.83 9.74
N GLU A 172 15.54 -11.70 9.31
CA GLU A 172 14.61 -10.70 9.87
C GLU A 172 14.20 -11.07 11.29
N ILE A 173 13.76 -12.32 11.50
CA ILE A 173 13.37 -12.77 12.86
C ILE A 173 14.58 -12.83 13.80
N ALA A 174 15.78 -13.15 13.30
CA ALA A 174 17.00 -13.12 14.09
C ALA A 174 17.36 -11.70 14.54
N TRP A 175 17.18 -10.70 13.66
CA TRP A 175 17.49 -9.31 14.01
C TRP A 175 16.52 -8.76 15.06
N TRP A 176 15.22 -8.80 14.79
CA TRP A 176 14.21 -8.23 15.67
C TRP A 176 13.94 -9.05 16.92
N GLY A 177 14.37 -10.31 16.94
CA GLY A 177 14.29 -11.19 18.12
C GLY A 177 15.46 -11.02 19.12
N ASP A 178 16.53 -10.31 18.76
CA ASP A 178 17.68 -10.09 19.60
C ASP A 178 17.70 -8.64 20.10
N ALA A 179 17.36 -8.44 21.37
CA ALA A 179 17.32 -7.11 22.03
C ALA A 179 18.68 -6.37 21.97
N THR A 180 19.82 -7.08 21.82
CA THR A 180 21.14 -6.43 21.70
C THR A 180 21.28 -5.59 20.44
N ASN A 181 20.46 -5.86 19.42
CA ASN A 181 20.41 -5.07 18.19
C ASN A 181 19.67 -3.72 18.34
N GLU A 182 18.91 -3.52 19.42
CA GLU A 182 18.11 -2.29 19.62
C GLU A 182 18.98 -1.03 19.60
N THR A 183 20.16 -1.07 20.25
CA THR A 183 21.08 0.06 20.28
C THR A 183 21.70 0.40 18.93
N ARG A 184 21.74 -0.56 18.00
CA ARG A 184 22.26 -0.41 16.63
C ARG A 184 21.15 -0.03 15.64
N THR A 185 19.89 -0.02 16.10
CA THR A 185 18.72 0.31 15.29
C THR A 185 18.42 1.81 15.38
N PRO A 186 18.09 2.48 14.26
CA PRO A 186 17.65 3.86 14.27
C PRO A 186 16.52 4.09 15.28
N GLU A 187 16.58 5.16 16.05
CA GLU A 187 15.67 5.40 17.18
C GLU A 187 14.19 5.26 16.81
N PHE A 188 13.79 5.82 15.67
CA PHE A 188 12.39 5.78 15.20
C PHE A 188 11.89 4.37 14.82
N GLN A 189 12.81 3.40 14.65
CA GLN A 189 12.47 2.00 14.34
C GLN A 189 12.52 1.08 15.56
N ARG A 190 13.10 1.52 16.71
CA ARG A 190 13.27 0.67 17.91
C ARG A 190 11.95 0.07 18.43
N ALA A 191 10.85 0.80 18.30
CA ALA A 191 9.54 0.29 18.68
C ALA A 191 9.14 -0.99 17.94
N ASN A 192 9.80 -1.31 16.81
CA ASN A 192 9.50 -2.52 16.04
C ASN A 192 9.93 -3.80 16.77
N PHE A 193 10.90 -3.77 17.69
CA PHE A 193 11.26 -4.94 18.51
C PHE A 193 10.04 -5.44 19.30
N VAL A 194 9.37 -4.56 20.02
CA VAL A 194 8.17 -4.91 20.79
C VAL A 194 6.98 -5.17 19.88
N ASN A 195 6.81 -4.35 18.83
CA ASN A 195 5.67 -4.48 17.93
C ASN A 195 5.69 -5.80 17.17
N SER A 196 6.80 -6.15 16.52
CA SER A 196 6.92 -7.39 15.74
C SER A 196 6.75 -8.64 16.63
N ALA A 197 7.40 -8.67 17.80
CA ALA A 197 7.25 -9.76 18.76
C ALA A 197 5.78 -9.96 19.16
N ARG A 198 5.07 -8.87 19.49
CA ARG A 198 3.65 -8.90 19.82
C ARG A 198 2.80 -9.42 18.65
N ARG A 199 3.03 -8.92 17.44
CA ARG A 199 2.25 -9.30 16.25
C ARG A 199 2.44 -10.74 15.84
N LEU A 200 3.66 -11.26 16.01
CA LEU A 200 4.02 -12.65 15.69
C LEU A 200 3.57 -13.66 16.76
N ALA A 201 3.33 -13.22 18.02
CA ALA A 201 3.02 -14.09 19.14
C ALA A 201 1.87 -15.09 18.87
N PRO A 202 0.73 -14.74 18.24
CA PRO A 202 -0.36 -15.68 17.96
C PRO A 202 0.01 -16.80 16.98
N TYR A 203 1.14 -16.66 16.28
CA TYR A 203 1.62 -17.61 15.27
C TYR A 203 2.83 -18.42 15.74
N ALA A 204 3.33 -18.20 16.97
CA ALA A 204 4.59 -18.77 17.42
C ALA A 204 4.68 -20.32 17.28
N ALA A 205 3.57 -21.03 17.54
CA ALA A 205 3.51 -22.49 17.44
C ALA A 205 3.51 -23.03 15.99
N ARG A 206 3.32 -22.17 15.00
CA ARG A 206 3.22 -22.52 13.57
C ARG A 206 4.05 -21.57 12.71
N MET A 207 5.18 -21.13 13.25
CA MET A 207 6.15 -20.29 12.57
C MET A 207 7.24 -21.13 11.94
N ARG A 208 7.49 -20.91 10.65
CA ARG A 208 8.60 -21.49 9.92
C ARG A 208 9.56 -20.38 9.47
N ARG A 209 10.84 -20.59 9.69
CA ARG A 209 11.90 -19.70 9.21
C ARG A 209 12.36 -20.13 7.83
N VAL A 210 12.69 -19.16 6.98
CA VAL A 210 13.21 -19.42 5.63
C VAL A 210 14.47 -18.59 5.40
N GLY A 211 15.53 -19.25 4.94
CA GLY A 211 16.77 -18.62 4.51
C GLY A 211 16.65 -18.03 3.10
N PRO A 212 17.73 -17.40 2.58
CA PRO A 212 17.79 -16.92 1.22
C PRO A 212 17.80 -18.10 0.22
N ASP A 213 17.28 -17.86 -1.00
CA ASP A 213 17.24 -18.81 -2.12
C ASP A 213 16.60 -20.16 -1.79
N ALA A 214 15.75 -20.21 -0.77
CA ALA A 214 15.02 -21.39 -0.34
C ALA A 214 13.64 -21.49 -0.96
N GLU A 215 13.14 -22.69 -1.18
CA GLU A 215 11.75 -22.91 -1.55
C GLU A 215 10.84 -22.68 -0.33
N VAL A 216 9.88 -21.78 -0.49
CA VAL A 216 8.92 -21.39 0.55
C VAL A 216 7.70 -22.32 0.52
N ILE A 217 7.13 -22.48 -0.64
CA ILE A 217 6.13 -23.48 -1.06
C ILE A 217 6.45 -23.84 -2.52
N PRO A 218 5.92 -24.94 -3.06
CA PRO A 218 6.12 -25.26 -4.47
C PRO A 218 5.79 -24.08 -5.40
N GLY A 219 6.77 -23.70 -6.21
CA GLY A 219 6.66 -22.54 -7.12
C GLY A 219 6.96 -21.18 -6.49
N VAL A 220 7.30 -21.09 -5.21
CA VAL A 220 7.65 -19.82 -4.56
C VAL A 220 9.02 -19.96 -3.87
N ARG A 221 9.95 -19.06 -4.21
CA ARG A 221 11.33 -19.06 -3.70
C ARG A 221 11.67 -17.70 -3.09
N SER A 222 12.31 -17.71 -1.92
CA SER A 222 12.83 -16.50 -1.27
C SER A 222 14.01 -15.91 -2.05
N VAL A 223 14.11 -14.58 -2.08
CA VAL A 223 15.21 -13.83 -2.70
C VAL A 223 15.68 -12.78 -1.71
N ALA A 224 16.89 -12.87 -1.19
CA ALA A 224 17.43 -11.87 -0.29
C ALA A 224 17.37 -10.47 -0.93
N ALA A 225 16.82 -9.50 -0.22
CA ALA A 225 16.70 -8.10 -0.64
C ALA A 225 17.08 -7.16 0.52
N TYR A 226 18.14 -7.54 1.24
CA TYR A 226 18.59 -6.91 2.47
C TYR A 226 18.92 -5.42 2.28
N GLY A 227 18.79 -4.65 3.33
CA GLY A 227 19.13 -3.23 3.41
C GLY A 227 17.95 -2.35 3.82
N HIS A 228 16.76 -2.56 3.26
CA HIS A 228 15.55 -1.88 3.73
C HIS A 228 15.26 -2.25 5.19
N THR A 229 15.30 -3.54 5.50
CA THR A 229 15.57 -4.07 6.84
C THR A 229 16.70 -5.09 6.75
N PRO A 230 17.31 -5.53 7.88
CA PRO A 230 18.42 -6.49 7.87
C PRO A 230 18.10 -7.84 7.23
N GLY A 231 16.83 -8.25 7.23
CA GLY A 231 16.39 -9.52 6.65
C GLY A 231 15.32 -9.37 5.56
N HIS A 232 15.10 -8.17 5.02
CA HIS A 232 14.10 -7.95 3.96
C HIS A 232 14.26 -8.93 2.81
N THR A 233 13.14 -9.56 2.40
CA THR A 233 13.11 -10.66 1.44
C THR A 233 12.03 -10.41 0.39
N ALA A 234 12.40 -10.49 -0.87
CA ALA A 234 11.49 -10.58 -2.01
C ALA A 234 11.16 -12.05 -2.32
N TYR A 235 10.15 -12.31 -3.14
CA TYR A 235 9.75 -13.68 -3.46
C TYR A 235 9.56 -13.86 -4.97
N HIS A 236 10.29 -14.83 -5.53
CA HIS A 236 10.13 -15.26 -6.91
C HIS A 236 9.04 -16.33 -6.97
N ILE A 237 8.05 -16.12 -7.83
CA ILE A 237 6.89 -16.98 -8.03
C ILE A 237 6.95 -17.50 -9.46
N ALA A 238 6.86 -18.80 -9.66
CA ALA A 238 6.93 -19.42 -10.98
C ALA A 238 5.98 -20.61 -11.08
N ASP A 239 5.28 -20.70 -12.21
CA ASP A 239 4.51 -21.86 -12.60
C ASP A 239 4.76 -22.17 -14.09
N GLY A 240 5.48 -23.22 -14.36
CA GLY A 240 6.00 -23.52 -15.71
C GLY A 240 6.94 -22.42 -16.20
N ALA A 241 6.64 -21.83 -17.36
CA ALA A 241 7.42 -20.76 -17.96
C ALA A 241 7.01 -19.34 -17.45
N GLU A 242 5.86 -19.23 -16.81
CA GLU A 242 5.35 -17.97 -16.31
C GLU A 242 5.96 -17.61 -14.97
N GLN A 243 6.39 -16.36 -14.81
CA GLN A 243 7.13 -15.91 -13.65
C GLN A 243 6.67 -14.54 -13.18
N MET A 244 6.75 -14.34 -11.88
CA MET A 244 6.52 -13.06 -11.21
C MET A 244 7.48 -12.89 -10.03
N MET A 245 7.83 -11.64 -9.71
CA MET A 245 8.54 -11.28 -8.49
C MET A 245 7.66 -10.41 -7.60
N PHE A 246 7.38 -10.85 -6.37
CA PHE A 246 6.90 -9.96 -5.33
C PHE A 246 8.11 -9.23 -4.76
N VAL A 247 8.24 -7.93 -5.05
CA VAL A 247 9.44 -7.16 -4.70
C VAL A 247 9.36 -6.47 -3.33
N ALA A 248 8.19 -6.49 -2.70
CA ALA A 248 7.93 -5.83 -1.41
C ALA A 248 8.54 -4.40 -1.37
N ASP A 249 9.34 -4.09 -0.35
CA ASP A 249 9.99 -2.80 -0.13
C ASP A 249 11.42 -2.72 -0.69
N THR A 250 11.76 -3.60 -1.63
CA THR A 250 12.97 -3.38 -2.47
C THR A 250 12.95 -1.98 -3.09
N SER A 251 11.77 -1.45 -3.32
CA SER A 251 11.53 -0.08 -3.75
C SER A 251 10.19 0.42 -3.22
N ASN A 252 10.18 1.64 -2.74
CA ASN A 252 8.96 2.41 -2.50
C ASN A 252 8.46 3.00 -3.85
N ARG A 253 7.95 4.21 -3.90
CA ARG A 253 7.40 4.88 -5.11
C ARG A 253 8.31 4.71 -6.32
N PRO A 254 7.81 4.14 -7.45
CA PRO A 254 8.62 3.87 -8.64
C PRO A 254 9.15 5.14 -9.29
N ASP A 255 8.38 6.24 -9.23
CA ASP A 255 8.75 7.54 -9.79
C ASP A 255 10.00 8.14 -9.14
N LEU A 256 10.31 7.74 -7.91
CA LEU A 256 11.53 8.10 -7.20
C LEU A 256 12.55 6.95 -7.23
N PHE A 257 12.24 5.84 -6.59
CA PHE A 257 13.24 4.82 -6.24
C PHE A 257 13.48 3.77 -7.32
N ALA A 258 12.61 3.65 -8.32
CA ALA A 258 12.93 2.85 -9.51
C ALA A 258 13.64 3.72 -10.57
N ARG A 259 13.18 4.95 -10.84
CA ARG A 259 13.83 5.87 -11.77
C ARG A 259 15.21 6.32 -11.29
N ARG A 260 15.35 6.51 -9.99
CA ARG A 260 16.56 6.91 -9.30
C ARG A 260 16.89 5.88 -8.21
N PRO A 261 17.39 4.70 -8.61
CA PRO A 261 17.71 3.65 -7.65
C PRO A 261 18.83 4.06 -6.66
N ASP A 262 19.56 5.10 -6.96
CA ASP A 262 20.55 5.77 -6.12
C ASP A 262 19.94 6.66 -5.02
N PHE A 263 18.63 6.92 -5.03
CA PHE A 263 17.97 7.62 -3.94
C PHE A 263 17.84 6.71 -2.73
N HIS A 264 18.26 7.21 -1.57
CA HIS A 264 18.18 6.51 -0.29
C HIS A 264 16.92 6.93 0.47
N LEU A 265 16.08 5.95 0.79
CA LEU A 265 14.85 6.17 1.53
C LEU A 265 15.15 6.30 3.03
N ILE A 266 14.55 7.25 3.73
CA ILE A 266 14.72 7.44 5.18
C ILE A 266 14.43 6.18 6.01
N PHE A 267 13.62 5.25 5.46
CA PHE A 267 13.26 3.99 6.13
C PHE A 267 14.26 2.86 5.89
N ASP A 268 15.20 3.02 4.95
CA ASP A 268 16.22 2.02 4.70
C ASP A 268 17.18 1.94 5.91
N PHE A 269 17.31 0.75 6.47
CA PHE A 269 18.20 0.49 7.62
C PHE A 269 19.65 0.62 7.21
N ASP A 270 20.03 0.02 6.08
CA ASP A 270 21.30 0.20 5.39
C ASP A 270 21.01 0.65 3.96
N PRO A 271 21.01 1.96 3.71
CA PRO A 271 20.60 2.50 2.41
C PRO A 271 21.53 2.11 1.26
N VAL A 272 22.82 1.87 1.53
CA VAL A 272 23.79 1.42 0.52
C VAL A 272 23.48 -0.04 0.11
N LEU A 273 23.23 -0.90 1.08
CA LEU A 273 22.84 -2.28 0.81
C LEU A 273 21.45 -2.38 0.18
N ALA A 274 20.50 -1.50 0.58
CA ALA A 274 19.17 -1.40 -0.02
C ALA A 274 19.26 -1.02 -1.50
N GLU A 275 20.11 -0.03 -1.86
CA GLU A 275 20.37 0.34 -3.26
C GLU A 275 20.98 -0.84 -4.03
N ALA A 276 21.99 -1.51 -3.49
CA ALA A 276 22.62 -2.66 -4.14
C ALA A 276 21.62 -3.81 -4.37
N SER A 277 20.77 -4.11 -3.39
CA SER A 277 19.71 -5.11 -3.49
C SER A 277 18.67 -4.71 -4.54
N ARG A 278 18.25 -3.44 -4.56
CA ARG A 278 17.31 -2.87 -5.52
C ARG A 278 17.83 -3.00 -6.94
N ARG A 279 19.07 -2.57 -7.20
CA ARG A 279 19.69 -2.67 -8.53
C ARG A 279 19.78 -4.13 -8.99
N ARG A 280 20.26 -5.02 -8.15
CA ARG A 280 20.38 -6.46 -8.48
C ARG A 280 19.04 -7.09 -8.84
N ILE A 281 17.99 -6.84 -8.05
CA ILE A 281 16.65 -7.40 -8.29
C ILE A 281 16.04 -6.77 -9.54
N PHE A 282 16.15 -5.45 -9.70
CA PHE A 282 15.58 -4.73 -10.82
C PHE A 282 16.29 -5.03 -12.15
N ASP A 283 17.61 -5.22 -12.12
CA ASP A 283 18.36 -5.71 -13.28
C ASP A 283 17.86 -7.08 -13.72
N ARG A 284 17.67 -8.01 -12.79
CA ARG A 284 17.15 -9.33 -13.08
C ARG A 284 15.75 -9.25 -13.69
N VAL A 285 14.79 -8.59 -13.03
CA VAL A 285 13.40 -8.56 -13.52
C VAL A 285 13.27 -7.81 -14.84
N ALA A 286 14.09 -6.77 -15.08
CA ALA A 286 14.09 -6.04 -16.35
C ALA A 286 14.71 -6.87 -17.49
N THR A 287 15.83 -7.58 -17.24
CA THR A 287 16.55 -8.40 -18.24
C THR A 287 15.73 -9.60 -18.64
N ASP A 288 15.19 -10.31 -17.64
CA ASP A 288 14.45 -11.56 -17.84
C ASP A 288 12.96 -11.33 -18.14
N ARG A 289 12.54 -10.05 -18.19
CA ARG A 289 11.13 -9.61 -18.39
C ARG A 289 10.17 -10.28 -17.41
N ILE A 290 10.61 -10.44 -16.16
CA ILE A 290 9.79 -11.00 -15.10
C ILE A 290 8.76 -9.95 -14.68
N ARG A 291 7.48 -10.34 -14.63
CA ARG A 291 6.40 -9.54 -14.10
C ARG A 291 6.66 -9.23 -12.62
N ILE A 292 6.31 -8.05 -12.14
CA ILE A 292 6.43 -7.71 -10.73
C ILE A 292 5.08 -7.38 -10.12
N THR A 293 4.95 -7.62 -8.82
CA THR A 293 4.01 -6.95 -7.94
C THR A 293 4.79 -6.31 -6.80
N ALA A 294 4.37 -5.12 -6.40
CA ALA A 294 5.10 -4.29 -5.45
C ALA A 294 4.16 -3.72 -4.38
N TYR A 295 4.67 -3.55 -3.16
CA TYR A 295 3.85 -3.13 -2.03
C TYR A 295 3.42 -1.65 -2.14
N HIS A 296 4.35 -0.76 -2.50
CA HIS A 296 4.15 0.68 -2.50
C HIS A 296 4.05 1.34 -3.88
N PHE A 297 3.86 0.54 -4.92
CA PHE A 297 3.62 1.06 -6.27
C PHE A 297 2.15 1.49 -6.44
N PRO A 298 1.84 2.34 -7.44
CA PRO A 298 0.45 2.66 -7.76
C PRO A 298 -0.39 1.41 -7.98
N PHE A 299 -1.57 1.34 -7.35
CA PHE A 299 -2.50 0.23 -7.54
C PHE A 299 -2.86 0.04 -9.04
N PRO A 300 -2.92 -1.18 -9.57
CA PRO A 300 -2.83 -2.49 -8.88
C PRO A 300 -1.39 -3.00 -8.65
N ALA A 301 -0.37 -2.17 -8.78
CA ALA A 301 1.03 -2.46 -8.51
C ALA A 301 1.61 -3.66 -9.28
N ASN A 302 1.09 -3.91 -10.47
CA ASN A 302 1.33 -5.06 -11.32
C ASN A 302 1.85 -4.60 -12.69
N GLY A 303 3.01 -5.07 -13.09
CA GLY A 303 3.64 -4.65 -14.34
C GLY A 303 5.05 -5.17 -14.52
N TYR A 304 5.88 -4.39 -15.19
CA TYR A 304 7.25 -4.73 -15.56
C TYR A 304 8.17 -3.54 -15.26
N LEU A 305 9.46 -3.82 -15.17
CA LEU A 305 10.48 -2.78 -15.16
C LEU A 305 11.24 -2.79 -16.49
N ALA A 306 11.36 -1.65 -17.11
CA ALA A 306 12.21 -1.44 -18.29
C ALA A 306 13.41 -0.59 -17.89
N LYS A 307 14.63 -0.94 -18.35
CA LYS A 307 15.82 -0.09 -18.15
C LYS A 307 15.62 1.26 -18.83
N GLU A 308 15.92 2.34 -18.09
CA GLU A 308 15.83 3.71 -18.59
C GLU A 308 16.99 4.54 -18.00
N GLY A 309 17.98 4.86 -18.82
CA GLY A 309 19.20 5.52 -18.35
C GLY A 309 19.93 4.69 -17.28
N SER A 310 20.20 5.29 -16.13
CA SER A 310 20.82 4.61 -14.97
C SER A 310 19.82 3.96 -14.02
N GLY A 311 18.51 4.06 -14.32
CA GLY A 311 17.44 3.54 -13.50
C GLY A 311 16.45 2.68 -14.30
N TYR A 312 15.21 2.66 -13.82
CA TYR A 312 14.17 1.79 -14.37
C TYR A 312 12.84 2.57 -14.44
N ARG A 313 12.08 2.31 -15.49
CA ARG A 313 10.72 2.79 -15.65
C ARG A 313 9.75 1.66 -15.37
N PHE A 314 8.78 1.92 -14.50
CA PHE A 314 7.66 1.00 -14.29
C PHE A 314 6.71 1.08 -15.49
N VAL A 315 6.39 -0.07 -16.05
CA VAL A 315 5.43 -0.27 -17.13
C VAL A 315 4.28 -1.09 -16.58
N ALA A 316 3.15 -0.45 -16.37
CA ALA A 316 1.96 -1.16 -15.88
C ALA A 316 1.58 -2.27 -16.87
N ALA A 317 1.17 -3.43 -16.36
CA ALA A 317 0.57 -4.46 -17.18
C ALA A 317 -0.81 -4.01 -17.69
N ASP A 318 -1.22 -4.50 -18.84
CA ASP A 318 -2.55 -4.22 -19.37
C ASP A 318 -3.64 -4.67 -18.41
N TRP A 319 -4.69 -3.86 -18.31
CA TRP A 319 -5.86 -4.23 -17.55
C TRP A 319 -6.69 -5.26 -18.31
N SER A 320 -7.18 -6.29 -17.62
CA SER A 320 -8.10 -7.28 -18.17
C SER A 320 -9.36 -7.34 -17.32
N SER A 321 -10.52 -7.40 -17.97
CA SER A 321 -11.82 -7.61 -17.30
C SER A 321 -12.07 -9.07 -16.93
N ALA A 322 -11.20 -9.99 -17.36
CA ALA A 322 -11.31 -11.44 -17.14
C ALA A 322 -9.95 -12.00 -16.67
N VAL A 323 -10.00 -13.10 -15.90
CA VAL A 323 -8.85 -13.80 -15.30
C VAL A 323 -8.80 -15.25 -15.80
#